data_c19e467ee05bf08d2ad0aae3f8374eda
#
_entry.id   c19e467ee05bf08d2ad0aae3f8374eda
#
_cell.length_a   1.000
_cell.length_b   1.000
_cell.length_c   1.000
_cell.angle_alpha   90.00
_cell.angle_beta   90.00
_cell.angle_gamma   90.00
#
_symmetry.space_group_name_H-M   'P 1'
#
loop_
_entity.id
_entity.type
_entity.pdbx_description
1 polymer ?
#
loop_
_entity_poly.entity_id
_entity_poly.type
_entity_poly.pdbx_seq_one_letter_code
_entity_poly.pdbx_strand_id
1 'polypeptide(L)'
;MIEFCLSVALWITVLMGLCTVGMNLIRALQVEQVCRDAGRMYSAGLDFTVAGNENLLIIVATGLNVTTSGGNGVFVFSTVEYIDTPQCTAGGLTANSTSCPNLDQYVFIQRVVVGNASLLTSPFGTPAAGIIGASGNIPSSSYLTNSSARAAGFGSVISLTGGQVAYLTETYFSSPDFAWGSYMSGAGVYERKIF
;
A
#
# COMPACT_ATOMS: atom_id res chain seq x y z
N MET A 1 45.99 -30.94 -0.44
CA MET A 1 44.66 -31.32 0.08
C MET A 1 44.11 -30.29 1.07
N ILE A 2 44.86 -29.77 2.03
CA ILE A 2 44.41 -28.77 3.01
C ILE A 2 44.00 -27.45 2.33
N GLU A 3 44.76 -26.98 1.33
CA GLU A 3 44.44 -25.74 0.56
C GLU A 3 43.13 -25.85 -0.21
N PHE A 4 42.84 -27.03 -0.76
CA PHE A 4 41.57 -27.27 -1.43
C PHE A 4 40.38 -27.21 -0.47
N CYS A 5 40.49 -27.81 0.71
CA CYS A 5 39.44 -27.76 1.72
C CYS A 5 39.17 -26.35 2.22
N LEU A 6 40.20 -25.52 2.39
CA LEU A 6 40.05 -24.12 2.78
C LEU A 6 39.40 -23.24 1.66
N SER A 7 39.84 -23.46 0.42
CA SER A 7 39.26 -22.73 -0.72
C SER A 7 37.78 -23.08 -0.97
N VAL A 8 37.40 -24.36 -0.85
CA VAL A 8 36.02 -24.81 -1.01
C VAL A 8 35.10 -24.20 0.05
N ALA A 9 35.51 -24.15 1.30
CA ALA A 9 34.71 -23.52 2.36
C ALA A 9 34.42 -22.02 2.07
N LEU A 10 35.41 -21.29 1.57
CA LEU A 10 35.29 -19.91 1.20
C LEU A 10 34.34 -19.74 -0.02
N TRP A 11 34.46 -20.59 -1.03
CA TRP A 11 33.59 -20.53 -2.22
C TRP A 11 32.12 -20.84 -1.90
N ILE A 12 31.87 -21.81 -1.02
CA ILE A 12 30.52 -22.18 -0.59
C ILE A 12 29.85 -20.98 0.11
N THR A 13 30.54 -20.31 1.02
CA THR A 13 29.97 -19.14 1.71
C THR A 13 29.65 -17.97 0.76
N VAL A 14 30.54 -17.70 -0.20
CA VAL A 14 30.34 -16.67 -1.23
C VAL A 14 29.16 -17.03 -2.12
N LEU A 15 29.08 -18.28 -2.59
CA LEU A 15 27.96 -18.73 -3.44
C LEU A 15 26.61 -18.66 -2.70
N MET A 16 26.56 -19.09 -1.44
CA MET A 16 25.33 -18.96 -0.63
C MET A 16 24.92 -17.50 -0.44
N GLY A 17 25.88 -16.60 -0.18
CA GLY A 17 25.62 -15.18 -0.08
C GLY A 17 25.06 -14.59 -1.39
N LEU A 18 25.63 -14.94 -2.53
CA LEU A 18 25.13 -14.49 -3.85
C LEU A 18 23.73 -15.02 -4.15
N CYS A 19 23.45 -16.29 -3.82
CA CYS A 19 22.11 -16.87 -4.01
C CYS A 19 21.05 -16.15 -3.15
N THR A 20 21.34 -15.87 -1.89
CA THR A 20 20.39 -15.18 -1.00
C THR A 20 20.11 -13.75 -1.46
N VAL A 21 21.14 -12.99 -1.82
CA VAL A 21 20.98 -11.63 -2.36
C VAL A 21 20.19 -11.66 -3.68
N GLY A 22 20.51 -12.61 -4.57
CA GLY A 22 19.80 -12.77 -5.85
C GLY A 22 18.30 -13.06 -5.67
N MET A 23 17.95 -13.98 -4.77
CA MET A 23 16.54 -14.28 -4.49
C MET A 23 15.80 -13.10 -3.86
N ASN A 24 16.42 -12.35 -2.97
CA ASN A 24 15.83 -11.16 -2.38
C ASN A 24 15.56 -10.08 -3.43
N LEU A 25 16.50 -9.88 -4.36
CA LEU A 25 16.32 -8.92 -5.46
C LEU A 25 15.17 -9.32 -6.38
N ILE A 26 15.07 -10.61 -6.76
CA ILE A 26 13.98 -11.12 -7.60
C ILE A 26 12.63 -10.88 -6.91
N ARG A 27 12.52 -11.13 -5.61
CA ARG A 27 11.28 -10.89 -4.86
C ARG A 27 10.94 -9.41 -4.76
N ALA A 28 11.93 -8.54 -4.55
CA ALA A 28 11.70 -7.10 -4.55
C ALA A 28 11.14 -6.61 -5.89
N LEU A 29 11.71 -7.06 -7.00
CA LEU A 29 11.21 -6.75 -8.35
C LEU A 29 9.80 -7.30 -8.58
N GLN A 30 9.51 -8.50 -8.08
CA GLN A 30 8.17 -9.09 -8.16
C GLN A 30 7.14 -8.25 -7.40
N VAL A 31 7.47 -7.79 -6.18
CA VAL A 31 6.59 -6.92 -5.38
C VAL A 31 6.33 -5.60 -6.12
N GLU A 32 7.36 -4.99 -6.71
CA GLU A 32 7.21 -3.78 -7.50
C GLU A 32 6.28 -3.98 -8.71
N GLN A 33 6.45 -5.06 -9.47
CA GLN A 33 5.61 -5.37 -10.63
C GLN A 33 4.15 -5.58 -10.22
N VAL A 34 3.92 -6.39 -9.18
CA VAL A 34 2.56 -6.67 -8.69
C VAL A 34 1.91 -5.39 -8.15
N CYS A 35 2.63 -4.54 -7.41
CA CYS A 35 2.12 -3.24 -6.94
C CYS A 35 1.69 -2.34 -8.11
N ARG A 36 2.48 -2.29 -9.19
CA ARG A 36 2.17 -1.51 -10.39
C ARG A 36 0.95 -2.05 -11.12
N ASP A 37 0.86 -3.36 -11.32
CA ASP A 37 -0.24 -3.99 -12.03
C ASP A 37 -1.55 -3.89 -11.23
N ALA A 38 -1.50 -4.13 -9.92
CA ALA A 38 -2.62 -3.93 -9.01
C ALA A 38 -3.10 -2.47 -9.00
N GLY A 39 -2.17 -1.51 -9.00
CA GLY A 39 -2.50 -0.08 -9.05
C GLY A 39 -3.16 0.33 -10.36
N ARG A 40 -2.71 -0.22 -11.50
CA ARG A 40 -3.36 0.00 -12.79
C ARG A 40 -4.78 -0.58 -12.84
N MET A 41 -4.98 -1.77 -12.28
CA MET A 41 -6.31 -2.37 -12.18
C MET A 41 -7.23 -1.49 -11.32
N TYR A 42 -6.74 -1.01 -10.17
CA TYR A 42 -7.50 -0.13 -9.29
C TYR A 42 -7.83 1.21 -9.95
N SER A 43 -6.85 1.87 -10.57
CA SER A 43 -7.06 3.13 -11.28
C SER A 43 -7.97 3.00 -12.52
N ALA A 44 -8.04 1.80 -13.12
CA ALA A 44 -8.99 1.47 -14.17
C ALA A 44 -10.42 1.19 -13.65
N GLY A 45 -10.65 1.29 -12.33
CA GLY A 45 -11.97 1.13 -11.71
C GLY A 45 -12.30 -0.30 -11.26
N LEU A 46 -11.31 -1.19 -11.16
CA LEU A 46 -11.55 -2.53 -10.63
C LEU A 46 -11.79 -2.46 -9.12
N ASP A 47 -12.95 -2.95 -8.69
CA ASP A 47 -13.35 -2.96 -7.28
C ASP A 47 -12.81 -4.23 -6.58
N PHE A 48 -11.83 -4.05 -5.71
CA PHE A 48 -11.22 -5.13 -4.92
C PHE A 48 -12.01 -5.52 -3.66
N THR A 49 -13.17 -4.95 -3.42
CA THR A 49 -14.11 -5.46 -2.41
C THR A 49 -14.95 -6.63 -2.94
N VAL A 50 -14.94 -6.86 -4.26
CA VAL A 50 -15.60 -7.98 -4.91
C VAL A 50 -14.67 -9.20 -4.89
N ALA A 51 -15.14 -10.31 -4.31
CA ALA A 51 -14.34 -11.52 -4.11
C ALA A 51 -13.67 -12.07 -5.39
N GLY A 52 -14.32 -11.92 -6.56
CA GLY A 52 -13.72 -12.32 -7.84
C GLY A 52 -12.48 -11.50 -8.20
N ASN A 53 -12.53 -10.20 -7.99
CA ASN A 53 -11.41 -9.28 -8.25
C ASN A 53 -10.29 -9.43 -7.21
N GLU A 54 -10.67 -9.67 -5.95
CA GLU A 54 -9.72 -9.98 -4.89
C GLU A 54 -8.93 -11.25 -5.20
N ASN A 55 -9.62 -12.32 -5.66
CA ASN A 55 -8.96 -13.55 -6.09
C ASN A 55 -8.03 -13.34 -7.30
N LEU A 56 -8.39 -12.47 -8.23
CA LEU A 56 -7.52 -12.10 -9.35
C LEU A 56 -6.21 -11.47 -8.85
N LEU A 57 -6.31 -10.56 -7.86
CA LEU A 57 -5.14 -9.95 -7.24
C LEU A 57 -4.24 -10.99 -6.57
N ILE A 58 -4.83 -11.97 -5.86
CA ILE A 58 -4.09 -13.07 -5.22
C ILE A 58 -3.36 -13.92 -6.26
N ILE A 59 -3.99 -14.18 -7.42
CA ILE A 59 -3.35 -14.90 -8.53
C ILE A 59 -2.16 -14.12 -9.08
N VAL A 60 -2.30 -12.80 -9.28
CA VAL A 60 -1.20 -11.94 -9.74
C VAL A 60 -0.08 -11.89 -8.71
N ALA A 61 -0.40 -11.94 -7.42
CA ALA A 61 0.54 -12.00 -6.31
C ALA A 61 1.04 -13.43 -6.00
N THR A 62 0.84 -14.39 -6.91
CA THR A 62 1.30 -15.78 -6.72
C THR A 62 2.80 -15.81 -6.42
N GLY A 63 3.21 -16.53 -5.38
CA GLY A 63 4.60 -16.57 -4.89
C GLY A 63 4.89 -15.59 -3.76
N LEU A 64 4.02 -14.60 -3.48
CA LEU A 64 4.14 -13.69 -2.34
C LEU A 64 3.36 -14.16 -1.11
N ASN A 65 2.71 -15.32 -1.17
CA ASN A 65 1.90 -15.87 -0.07
C ASN A 65 0.92 -14.85 0.54
N VAL A 66 0.15 -14.19 -0.34
CA VAL A 66 -0.94 -13.28 0.04
C VAL A 66 -2.25 -14.06 -0.01
N THR A 67 -3.11 -13.85 0.98
CA THR A 67 -4.49 -14.37 1.01
C THR A 67 -5.46 -13.20 1.20
N THR A 68 -6.75 -13.40 1.08
CA THR A 68 -7.76 -12.33 1.18
C THR A 68 -7.66 -11.50 2.47
N SER A 69 -7.31 -12.12 3.60
CA SER A 69 -7.25 -11.45 4.91
C SER A 69 -6.00 -11.81 5.72
N GLY A 70 -4.95 -12.35 5.07
CA GLY A 70 -3.78 -12.84 5.78
C GLY A 70 -2.59 -13.08 4.86
N GLY A 71 -1.65 -13.93 5.31
CA GLY A 71 -0.42 -14.24 4.59
C GLY A 71 0.71 -13.27 4.93
N ASN A 72 1.73 -13.25 4.06
CA ASN A 72 2.98 -12.49 4.27
C ASN A 72 2.97 -11.13 3.57
N GLY A 73 1.87 -10.76 2.94
CA GLY A 73 1.76 -9.48 2.23
C GLY A 73 0.43 -8.80 2.44
N VAL A 74 0.39 -7.52 2.10
CA VAL A 74 -0.80 -6.68 2.13
C VAL A 74 -0.77 -5.70 0.97
N PHE A 75 -1.94 -5.48 0.38
CA PHE A 75 -2.22 -4.42 -0.57
C PHE A 75 -3.19 -3.43 0.07
N VAL A 76 -2.87 -2.17 -0.02
CA VAL A 76 -3.72 -1.08 0.43
C VAL A 76 -4.01 -0.19 -0.77
N PHE A 77 -5.26 -0.16 -1.18
CA PHE A 77 -5.76 0.71 -2.23
C PHE A 77 -6.48 1.89 -1.59
N SER A 78 -6.11 3.08 -1.98
CA SER A 78 -6.72 4.30 -1.46
C SER A 78 -6.97 5.28 -2.60
N THR A 79 -8.11 5.94 -2.57
CA THR A 79 -8.36 7.11 -3.42
C THR A 79 -8.28 8.34 -2.55
N VAL A 80 -7.45 9.29 -2.97
CA VAL A 80 -7.20 10.54 -2.25
C VAL A 80 -7.72 11.70 -3.12
N GLU A 81 -8.47 12.62 -2.50
CA GLU A 81 -9.00 13.82 -3.12
C GLU A 81 -8.51 15.06 -2.37
N TYR A 82 -8.30 16.16 -3.10
CA TYR A 82 -8.07 17.46 -2.50
C TYR A 82 -9.38 18.19 -2.33
N ILE A 83 -9.70 18.63 -1.12
CA ILE A 83 -10.95 19.29 -0.77
C ILE A 83 -10.77 20.80 -0.86
N ASP A 84 -11.57 21.45 -1.68
CA ASP A 84 -11.68 22.90 -1.74
C ASP A 84 -13.13 23.38 -1.52
N THR A 85 -13.39 24.67 -1.79
CA THR A 85 -14.70 25.30 -1.59
C THR A 85 -15.84 24.59 -2.33
N PRO A 86 -15.74 24.21 -3.63
CA PRO A 86 -16.76 23.45 -4.35
C PRO A 86 -17.13 22.12 -3.68
N GLN A 87 -16.15 21.34 -3.17
CA GLN A 87 -16.42 20.05 -2.54
C GLN A 87 -17.19 20.22 -1.22
N CYS A 88 -16.77 21.17 -0.38
CA CYS A 88 -17.50 21.49 0.85
C CYS A 88 -18.96 21.89 0.54
N THR A 89 -19.16 22.75 -0.45
CA THR A 89 -20.51 23.24 -0.85
C THR A 89 -21.36 22.11 -1.43
N ALA A 90 -20.78 21.25 -2.27
CA ALA A 90 -21.44 20.06 -2.80
C ALA A 90 -21.84 19.06 -1.71
N GLY A 91 -21.06 19.00 -0.62
CA GLY A 91 -21.39 18.25 0.59
C GLY A 91 -22.44 18.90 1.49
N GLY A 92 -23.00 20.05 1.10
CA GLY A 92 -24.00 20.80 1.88
C GLY A 92 -23.39 21.57 3.06
N LEU A 93 -22.08 21.80 3.06
CA LEU A 93 -21.37 22.50 4.13
C LEU A 93 -20.97 23.90 3.69
N THR A 94 -20.89 24.83 4.66
CA THR A 94 -20.26 26.12 4.42
C THR A 94 -18.76 25.93 4.29
N ALA A 95 -18.13 26.52 3.26
CA ALA A 95 -16.70 26.41 3.02
C ALA A 95 -15.89 27.26 4.03
N ASN A 96 -15.80 26.78 5.24
CA ASN A 96 -14.97 27.33 6.32
C ASN A 96 -14.46 26.21 7.22
N SER A 97 -13.41 26.46 7.97
CA SER A 97 -12.76 25.48 8.85
C SER A 97 -13.66 24.93 9.97
N THR A 98 -14.75 25.60 10.30
CA THR A 98 -15.70 25.14 11.32
C THR A 98 -16.68 24.12 10.78
N SER A 99 -17.28 24.40 9.61
CA SER A 99 -18.30 23.55 9.00
C SER A 99 -17.70 22.47 8.10
N CYS A 100 -16.58 22.75 7.44
CA CYS A 100 -15.79 21.82 6.61
C CYS A 100 -14.35 21.77 7.11
N PRO A 101 -14.07 21.05 8.21
CA PRO A 101 -12.74 21.01 8.82
C PRO A 101 -11.63 20.50 7.91
N ASN A 102 -11.97 19.76 6.87
CA ASN A 102 -11.03 19.22 5.90
C ASN A 102 -10.89 20.10 4.63
N LEU A 103 -11.39 21.35 4.67
CA LEU A 103 -11.11 22.34 3.63
C LEU A 103 -9.60 22.54 3.48
N ASP A 104 -9.11 22.62 2.26
CA ASP A 104 -7.69 22.74 1.88
C ASP A 104 -6.83 21.56 2.37
N GLN A 105 -7.44 20.37 2.52
CA GLN A 105 -6.75 19.15 2.93
C GLN A 105 -6.89 18.05 1.87
N TYR A 106 -5.90 17.15 1.85
CA TYR A 106 -5.99 15.88 1.15
C TYR A 106 -6.71 14.87 2.05
N VAL A 107 -7.71 14.19 1.51
CA VAL A 107 -8.51 13.23 2.27
C VAL A 107 -8.64 11.90 1.52
N PHE A 108 -8.74 10.82 2.27
CA PHE A 108 -9.12 9.53 1.74
C PHE A 108 -10.64 9.51 1.52
N ILE A 109 -11.06 9.21 0.29
CA ILE A 109 -12.47 9.01 -0.08
C ILE A 109 -12.81 7.54 -0.27
N GLN A 110 -11.79 6.69 -0.44
CA GLN A 110 -11.92 5.23 -0.47
C GLN A 110 -10.66 4.59 0.10
N ARG A 111 -10.83 3.45 0.79
CA ARG A 111 -9.73 2.60 1.23
C ARG A 111 -10.17 1.14 1.26
N VAL A 112 -9.44 0.31 0.54
CA VAL A 112 -9.63 -1.15 0.47
C VAL A 112 -8.32 -1.82 0.87
N VAL A 113 -8.39 -2.84 1.70
CA VAL A 113 -7.21 -3.59 2.16
C VAL A 113 -7.41 -5.06 1.81
N VAL A 114 -6.44 -5.65 1.12
CA VAL A 114 -6.40 -7.08 0.77
C VAL A 114 -5.11 -7.67 1.33
N GLY A 115 -5.21 -8.76 2.06
CA GLY A 115 -4.08 -9.40 2.72
C GLY A 115 -4.03 -9.12 4.21
N ASN A 116 -2.86 -9.22 4.81
CA ASN A 116 -2.65 -9.05 6.24
C ASN A 116 -2.48 -7.57 6.60
N ALA A 117 -3.58 -6.93 7.00
CA ALA A 117 -3.62 -5.51 7.34
C ALA A 117 -2.64 -5.09 8.46
N SER A 118 -2.20 -6.04 9.31
CA SER A 118 -1.26 -5.72 10.41
C SER A 118 0.16 -5.46 9.94
N LEU A 119 0.50 -5.81 8.70
CA LEU A 119 1.85 -5.69 8.16
C LEU A 119 2.21 -4.28 7.70
N LEU A 120 1.21 -3.44 7.39
CA LEU A 120 1.45 -2.11 6.84
C LEU A 120 0.63 -1.03 7.56
N THR A 121 1.34 -0.07 8.12
CA THR A 121 0.77 1.23 8.48
C THR A 121 1.17 2.24 7.42
N SER A 122 0.18 2.78 6.69
CA SER A 122 0.45 3.75 5.63
C SER A 122 1.13 5.01 6.18
N PRO A 123 2.20 5.50 5.56
CA PRO A 123 2.85 6.76 5.95
C PRO A 123 1.94 7.98 5.75
N PHE A 124 0.88 7.87 4.95
CA PHE A 124 -0.12 8.93 4.78
C PHE A 124 -1.23 8.90 5.82
N GLY A 125 -1.22 7.90 6.70
CA GLY A 125 -2.25 7.70 7.72
C GLY A 125 -3.24 6.59 7.37
N THR A 126 -4.14 6.35 8.30
CA THR A 126 -5.19 5.34 8.17
C THR A 126 -6.49 5.95 8.67
N PRO A 127 -7.52 6.07 7.82
CA PRO A 127 -8.85 6.48 8.25
C PRO A 127 -9.38 5.58 9.36
N ALA A 128 -10.13 6.14 10.30
CA ALA A 128 -10.76 5.35 11.35
C ALA A 128 -11.72 4.31 10.74
N ALA A 129 -11.68 3.07 11.23
CA ALA A 129 -12.50 1.99 10.68
C ALA A 129 -14.02 2.32 10.69
N GLY A 130 -14.47 3.12 11.66
CA GLY A 130 -15.88 3.50 11.78
C GLY A 130 -16.40 4.46 10.70
N ILE A 131 -15.52 5.06 9.87
CA ILE A 131 -15.95 5.93 8.76
C ILE A 131 -15.84 5.23 7.39
N ILE A 132 -15.25 4.04 7.34
CA ILE A 132 -15.09 3.26 6.11
C ILE A 132 -16.31 2.36 5.96
N GLY A 133 -17.05 2.52 4.86
CA GLY A 133 -18.19 1.66 4.53
C GLY A 133 -17.76 0.27 4.05
N ALA A 134 -18.74 -0.62 3.88
CA ALA A 134 -18.52 -2.02 3.50
C ALA A 134 -17.80 -2.19 2.13
N SER A 135 -17.99 -1.23 1.21
CA SER A 135 -17.30 -1.17 -0.09
C SER A 135 -15.97 -0.41 -0.06
N GLY A 136 -15.43 -0.13 1.14
CA GLY A 136 -14.23 0.68 1.29
C GLY A 136 -14.45 2.18 1.09
N ASN A 137 -15.63 2.64 0.67
CA ASN A 137 -15.93 4.05 0.45
C ASN A 137 -16.09 4.80 1.78
N ILE A 138 -15.61 6.02 1.83
CA ILE A 138 -15.81 6.94 2.95
C ILE A 138 -16.86 7.96 2.49
N PRO A 139 -18.03 8.07 3.17
CA PRO A 139 -19.08 9.00 2.76
C PRO A 139 -18.65 10.46 2.93
N SER A 140 -19.22 11.35 2.10
CA SER A 140 -18.88 12.78 2.10
C SER A 140 -19.09 13.45 3.46
N SER A 141 -20.12 13.06 4.18
CA SER A 141 -20.35 13.51 5.56
C SER A 141 -19.19 13.21 6.50
N SER A 142 -18.39 12.18 6.21
CA SER A 142 -17.23 11.77 7.03
C SER A 142 -15.93 12.34 6.47
N TYR A 143 -15.64 12.20 5.17
CA TYR A 143 -14.35 12.70 4.67
C TYR A 143 -14.24 14.23 4.65
N LEU A 144 -15.36 14.97 4.65
CA LEU A 144 -15.35 16.44 4.75
C LEU A 144 -15.17 16.94 6.20
N THR A 145 -15.61 16.15 7.18
CA THR A 145 -15.70 16.62 8.58
C THR A 145 -14.75 15.92 9.54
N ASN A 146 -14.37 14.67 9.26
CA ASN A 146 -13.56 13.87 10.17
C ASN A 146 -12.06 14.00 9.85
N SER A 147 -11.29 14.44 10.83
CA SER A 147 -9.83 14.61 10.68
C SER A 147 -9.08 13.28 10.45
N SER A 148 -9.65 12.13 10.86
CA SER A 148 -9.02 10.83 10.59
C SER A 148 -9.04 10.45 9.11
N ALA A 149 -9.87 11.12 8.29
CA ALA A 149 -9.88 10.93 6.84
C ALA A 149 -8.71 11.63 6.14
N ARG A 150 -7.94 12.48 6.83
CA ARG A 150 -6.84 13.22 6.21
C ARG A 150 -5.71 12.30 5.78
N ALA A 151 -5.22 12.52 4.55
CA ALA A 151 -4.01 11.90 4.02
C ALA A 151 -2.79 12.79 4.35
N ALA A 152 -2.20 12.57 5.52
CA ALA A 152 -1.11 13.41 6.01
C ALA A 152 0.11 13.35 5.09
N GLY A 153 0.68 14.50 4.76
CA GLY A 153 1.89 14.58 3.93
C GLY A 153 1.70 14.21 2.45
N PHE A 154 0.49 13.87 2.01
CA PHE A 154 0.23 13.49 0.60
C PHE A 154 0.59 14.61 -0.37
N GLY A 155 0.30 15.87 -0.02
CA GLY A 155 0.65 17.05 -0.81
C GLY A 155 2.14 17.29 -1.03
N SER A 156 3.01 16.65 -0.25
CA SER A 156 4.48 16.71 -0.48
C SER A 156 4.93 15.76 -1.61
N VAL A 157 4.08 14.83 -2.00
CA VAL A 157 4.39 13.82 -3.03
C VAL A 157 3.77 14.22 -4.37
N ILE A 158 2.51 14.66 -4.36
CA ILE A 158 1.79 15.12 -5.54
C ILE A 158 0.88 16.28 -5.16
N SER A 159 0.80 17.28 -6.05
CA SER A 159 -0.12 18.41 -5.90
C SER A 159 -1.37 18.14 -6.72
N LEU A 160 -2.53 18.13 -6.06
CA LEU A 160 -3.85 18.04 -6.67
C LEU A 160 -4.54 19.39 -6.53
N THR A 161 -5.39 19.72 -7.50
CA THR A 161 -6.35 20.83 -7.40
C THR A 161 -7.70 20.31 -6.95
N GLY A 162 -8.58 21.20 -6.52
CA GLY A 162 -9.88 20.84 -5.99
C GLY A 162 -10.69 19.91 -6.90
N GLY A 163 -11.21 18.84 -6.34
CA GLY A 163 -11.95 17.79 -7.05
C GLY A 163 -11.11 16.83 -7.87
N GLN A 164 -9.80 17.00 -7.93
CA GLN A 164 -8.92 15.98 -8.51
C GLN A 164 -8.70 14.85 -7.54
N VAL A 165 -8.64 13.62 -8.08
CA VAL A 165 -8.38 12.40 -7.33
C VAL A 165 -7.07 11.76 -7.78
N ALA A 166 -6.39 11.13 -6.84
CA ALA A 166 -5.24 10.28 -7.11
C ALA A 166 -5.50 8.89 -6.54
N TYR A 167 -5.13 7.87 -7.29
CA TYR A 167 -5.19 6.48 -6.87
C TYR A 167 -3.86 6.07 -6.29
N LEU A 168 -3.85 5.75 -5.01
CA LEU A 168 -2.68 5.31 -4.26
C LEU A 168 -2.76 3.81 -4.05
N THR A 169 -1.74 3.10 -4.47
CA THR A 169 -1.55 1.67 -4.17
C THR A 169 -0.28 1.50 -3.37
N GLU A 170 -0.41 0.93 -2.20
CA GLU A 170 0.69 0.59 -1.31
C GLU A 170 0.72 -0.92 -1.13
N THR A 171 1.90 -1.49 -1.17
CA THR A 171 2.11 -2.93 -0.99
C THR A 171 3.27 -3.14 -0.04
N TYR A 172 3.06 -4.01 0.93
CA TYR A 172 4.15 -4.48 1.78
C TYR A 172 4.18 -6.00 1.74
N PHE A 173 5.37 -6.54 1.61
CA PHE A 173 5.61 -7.96 1.63
C PHE A 173 6.74 -8.28 2.62
N SER A 174 6.47 -9.17 3.56
CA SER A 174 7.44 -9.69 4.52
C SER A 174 7.74 -11.15 4.20
N SER A 175 9.01 -11.52 4.18
CA SER A 175 9.41 -12.93 4.06
C SER A 175 10.50 -13.24 5.07
N PRO A 176 10.42 -14.39 5.75
CA PRO A 176 11.50 -14.87 6.59
C PRO A 176 12.79 -15.10 5.80
N ASP A 177 12.70 -15.30 4.48
CA ASP A 177 13.84 -15.48 3.60
C ASP A 177 14.69 -14.21 3.42
N PHE A 178 14.15 -13.03 3.79
CA PHE A 178 14.92 -11.78 3.87
C PHE A 178 15.80 -11.70 5.12
N ALA A 179 15.58 -12.59 6.09
CA ALA A 179 16.36 -12.64 7.31
C ALA A 179 17.57 -13.56 7.10
N TRP A 180 18.77 -13.04 7.21
CA TRP A 180 19.99 -13.84 7.24
C TRP A 180 20.59 -13.81 8.64
N GLY A 181 20.18 -14.78 9.46
CA GLY A 181 20.62 -14.89 10.87
C GLY A 181 20.26 -13.63 11.68
N SER A 182 21.10 -13.28 12.62
CA SER A 182 20.96 -12.06 13.44
C SER A 182 21.46 -10.78 12.76
N TYR A 183 21.99 -10.87 11.54
CA TYR A 183 22.60 -9.73 10.82
C TYR A 183 21.59 -8.96 9.94
N MET A 184 20.49 -9.58 9.54
CA MET A 184 19.38 -8.93 8.84
C MET A 184 18.09 -9.34 9.51
N SER A 185 17.54 -8.48 10.34
CA SER A 185 16.16 -8.63 10.82
C SER A 185 15.25 -8.51 9.61
N GLY A 186 14.32 -9.47 9.42
CA GLY A 186 13.47 -9.61 8.25
C GLY A 186 12.72 -8.33 7.90
N ALA A 187 13.40 -7.47 7.17
CA ALA A 187 12.79 -6.28 6.58
C ALA A 187 11.98 -6.72 5.38
N GLY A 188 10.70 -6.35 5.36
CA GLY A 188 9.87 -6.54 4.18
C GLY A 188 10.23 -5.53 3.08
N VAL A 189 9.66 -5.75 1.90
CA VAL A 189 9.69 -4.81 0.78
C VAL A 189 8.43 -3.98 0.81
N TYR A 190 8.57 -2.67 0.87
CA TYR A 190 7.48 -1.71 0.73
C TYR A 190 7.57 -1.04 -0.62
N GLU A 191 6.47 -1.05 -1.35
CA GLU A 191 6.33 -0.37 -2.63
C GLU A 191 5.08 0.50 -2.65
N ARG A 192 5.16 1.60 -3.39
CA ARG A 192 4.08 2.56 -3.54
C ARG A 192 4.02 3.08 -4.97
N LYS A 193 2.82 3.13 -5.52
CA LYS A 193 2.54 3.73 -6.83
C LYS A 193 1.33 4.67 -6.72
N ILE A 194 1.40 5.79 -7.44
CA ILE A 194 0.33 6.79 -7.52
C ILE A 194 -0.02 6.96 -9.00
N PHE A 195 -1.31 6.97 -9.29
CA PHE A 195 -1.90 7.08 -10.63
C PHE A 195 -2.89 8.23 -10.70
#